data_ea90c60c401377a82bd4d89500c7a093
#
_entry.id   ea90c60c401377a82bd4d89500c7a093
#
_cell.length_a   1.000
_cell.length_b   1.000
_cell.length_c   1.000
_cell.angle_alpha   90.00
_cell.angle_beta   90.00
_cell.angle_gamma   90.00
#
_symmetry.space_group_name_H-M   'P 1'
#
loop_
_entity.id
_entity.type
_entity.pdbx_description
1 polymer ?
#
loop_
_entity_poly.entity_id
_entity_poly.type
_entity_poly.pdbx_seq_one_letter_code
_entity_poly.pdbx_strand_id
1 'polypeptide(L)'
;MTTRTPVEPARESDTAAIRSLLDESSAAWMRGDGTAYGRCFTEDATDVTFVGTVYRGGDEIGRAHQALFGGFLKGTRLTLDITDIRFHGTDTAVVVTRGDVGKGRPKRLGKLATYTVVRDAGGRWLIAAVQKTQRKRLMEAVSFRFQPATRPAAR
;
A
#
# COMPACT_ATOMS: atom_id res chain seq x y z
N MET A 1 5.17 -36.56 18.24
CA MET A 1 5.75 -35.31 18.74
C MET A 1 5.88 -34.36 17.57
N THR A 2 4.90 -33.49 17.39
CA THR A 2 4.89 -32.53 16.30
C THR A 2 5.70 -31.32 16.75
N THR A 3 6.89 -31.15 16.19
CA THR A 3 7.75 -30.01 16.45
C THR A 3 7.09 -28.78 15.83
N ARG A 4 6.44 -27.98 16.66
CA ARG A 4 5.88 -26.69 16.29
C ARG A 4 7.03 -25.76 15.91
N THR A 5 7.14 -25.45 14.64
CA THR A 5 8.21 -24.59 14.09
C THR A 5 8.10 -23.20 14.72
N PRO A 6 9.21 -22.53 15.10
CA PRO A 6 9.21 -21.20 15.74
C PRO A 6 8.81 -20.04 14.82
N VAL A 7 8.05 -20.28 13.77
CA VAL A 7 7.74 -19.31 12.70
C VAL A 7 6.55 -18.41 13.05
N GLU A 8 5.64 -18.85 13.91
CA GLU A 8 4.39 -18.14 14.19
C GLU A 8 4.57 -16.81 14.95
N PRO A 9 5.35 -16.72 16.06
CA PRO A 9 5.53 -15.44 16.77
C PRO A 9 6.27 -14.38 15.94
N ALA A 10 7.25 -14.82 15.12
CA ALA A 10 7.97 -13.91 14.23
C ALA A 10 7.06 -13.34 13.15
N ARG A 11 6.11 -14.14 12.64
CA ARG A 11 5.12 -13.70 11.64
C ARG A 11 4.11 -12.72 12.21
N GLU A 12 3.67 -12.88 13.43
CA GLU A 12 2.80 -11.93 14.12
C GLU A 12 3.49 -10.58 14.30
N SER A 13 4.76 -10.59 14.73
CA SER A 13 5.58 -9.40 14.88
C SER A 13 5.81 -8.70 13.54
N ASP A 14 6.13 -9.44 12.49
CA ASP A 14 6.31 -8.90 11.14
C ASP A 14 5.00 -8.31 10.59
N THR A 15 3.88 -8.98 10.80
CA THR A 15 2.57 -8.49 10.41
C THR A 15 2.24 -7.17 11.11
N ALA A 16 2.51 -7.05 12.40
CA ALA A 16 2.32 -5.83 13.16
C ALA A 16 3.23 -4.70 12.66
N ALA A 17 4.48 -5.00 12.34
CA ALA A 17 5.44 -4.04 11.79
C ALA A 17 5.02 -3.52 10.41
N ILE A 18 4.50 -4.39 9.54
CA ILE A 18 3.97 -4.01 8.22
C ILE A 18 2.73 -3.12 8.37
N ARG A 19 1.82 -3.45 9.28
CA ARG A 19 0.67 -2.58 9.57
C ARG A 19 1.12 -1.21 10.05
N SER A 20 2.08 -1.14 10.98
CA SER A 20 2.64 0.11 11.47
C SER A 20 3.30 0.93 10.37
N LEU A 21 3.99 0.30 9.41
CA LEU A 21 4.58 0.97 8.25
C LEU A 21 3.51 1.68 7.41
N LEU A 22 2.40 1.01 7.11
CA LEU A 22 1.32 1.62 6.33
C LEU A 22 0.57 2.71 7.12
N ASP A 23 0.40 2.53 8.42
CA ASP A 23 -0.15 3.57 9.32
C ASP A 23 0.77 4.80 9.36
N GLU A 24 2.09 4.61 9.42
CA GLU A 24 3.09 5.69 9.37
C GLU A 24 3.01 6.46 8.05
N SER A 25 2.87 5.75 6.91
CA SER A 25 2.70 6.38 5.60
C SER A 25 1.42 7.22 5.53
N SER A 26 0.32 6.71 6.06
CA SER A 26 -0.95 7.44 6.14
C SER A 26 -0.87 8.66 7.07
N ALA A 27 -0.18 8.53 8.20
CA ALA A 27 0.04 9.63 9.14
C ALA A 27 0.93 10.73 8.54
N ALA A 28 1.99 10.37 7.82
CA ALA A 28 2.84 11.33 7.11
C ALA A 28 2.04 12.08 6.02
N TRP A 29 1.22 11.36 5.27
CA TRP A 29 0.30 11.96 4.31
C TRP A 29 -0.63 12.99 4.95
N MET A 30 -1.29 12.61 6.03
CA MET A 30 -2.25 13.48 6.73
C MET A 30 -1.58 14.77 7.27
N ARG A 31 -0.31 14.70 7.68
CA ARG A 31 0.47 15.86 8.11
C ARG A 31 1.01 16.69 6.94
N GLY A 32 0.90 16.21 5.70
CA GLY A 32 1.52 16.84 4.55
C GLY A 32 3.05 16.80 4.58
N ASP A 33 3.62 15.76 5.20
CA ASP A 33 5.05 15.56 5.38
C ASP A 33 5.60 14.60 4.32
N GLY A 34 6.01 15.17 3.18
CA GLY A 34 6.55 14.40 2.06
C GLY A 34 7.86 13.69 2.41
N THR A 35 8.70 14.28 3.25
CA THR A 35 9.94 13.66 3.69
C THR A 35 9.66 12.41 4.52
N ALA A 36 8.77 12.49 5.50
CA ALA A 36 8.37 11.35 6.30
C ALA A 36 7.69 10.27 5.45
N TYR A 37 6.86 10.68 4.48
CA TYR A 37 6.23 9.76 3.53
C TYR A 37 7.28 9.00 2.72
N GLY A 38 8.26 9.70 2.14
CA GLY A 38 9.35 9.10 1.37
C GLY A 38 10.23 8.13 2.17
N ARG A 39 10.42 8.37 3.46
CA ARG A 39 11.15 7.46 4.36
C ARG A 39 10.49 6.11 4.60
N CYS A 40 9.20 5.97 4.27
CA CYS A 40 8.52 4.68 4.29
C CYS A 40 8.95 3.77 3.12
N PHE A 41 9.66 4.30 2.13
CA PHE A 41 10.06 3.61 0.90
C PHE A 41 11.55 3.28 0.89
N THR A 42 11.91 2.23 0.14
CA THR A 42 13.32 1.93 -0.13
C THR A 42 13.94 2.97 -1.06
N GLU A 43 15.29 3.03 -1.09
CA GLU A 43 16.03 3.95 -1.96
C GLU A 43 15.76 3.70 -3.45
N ASP A 44 15.42 2.48 -3.82
CA ASP A 44 15.11 2.03 -5.19
C ASP A 44 13.63 1.75 -5.43
N ALA A 45 12.75 2.22 -4.55
CA ALA A 45 11.32 1.95 -4.61
C ALA A 45 10.68 2.42 -5.91
N THR A 46 9.57 1.78 -6.28
CA THR A 46 8.71 2.21 -7.38
C THR A 46 7.31 2.53 -6.86
N ASP A 47 6.84 3.73 -7.14
CA ASP A 47 5.46 4.14 -6.87
C ASP A 47 4.74 4.43 -8.20
N VAL A 48 3.77 3.57 -8.53
CA VAL A 48 2.87 3.78 -9.69
C VAL A 48 1.55 4.34 -9.18
N THR A 49 1.28 5.59 -9.50
CA THR A 49 0.04 6.26 -9.09
C THR A 49 -1.17 5.72 -9.87
N PHE A 50 -2.37 5.99 -9.37
CA PHE A 50 -3.60 5.51 -10.03
C PHE A 50 -3.85 6.16 -11.42
N VAL A 51 -3.14 7.24 -11.74
CA VAL A 51 -3.17 7.89 -13.07
C VAL A 51 -2.01 7.45 -13.97
N GLY A 52 -1.13 6.54 -13.49
CA GLY A 52 -0.05 5.96 -14.27
C GLY A 52 1.30 6.70 -14.18
N THR A 53 1.42 7.74 -13.37
CA THR A 53 2.72 8.37 -13.10
C THR A 53 3.59 7.43 -12.30
N VAL A 54 4.86 7.30 -12.67
CA VAL A 54 5.85 6.45 -12.00
C VAL A 54 6.91 7.31 -11.35
N TYR A 55 7.03 7.19 -10.03
CA TYR A 55 8.12 7.78 -9.24
C TYR A 55 9.09 6.69 -8.81
N ARG A 56 10.38 7.03 -8.71
CA ARG A 56 11.44 6.09 -8.36
C ARG A 56 12.26 6.58 -7.18
N GLY A 57 12.40 5.69 -6.20
CA GLY A 57 13.16 5.94 -4.99
C GLY A 57 12.42 6.81 -3.96
N GLY A 58 12.69 6.53 -2.68
CA GLY A 58 12.04 7.23 -1.57
C GLY A 58 12.20 8.75 -1.61
N ASP A 59 13.37 9.24 -2.07
CA ASP A 59 13.64 10.68 -2.18
C ASP A 59 12.75 11.36 -3.24
N GLU A 60 12.64 10.78 -4.42
CA GLU A 60 11.77 11.32 -5.48
C GLU A 60 10.29 11.25 -5.07
N ILE A 61 9.88 10.11 -4.51
CA ILE A 61 8.53 9.91 -3.99
C ILE A 61 8.21 10.97 -2.94
N GLY A 62 9.12 11.21 -2.01
CA GLY A 62 8.96 12.22 -0.96
C GLY A 62 8.85 13.64 -1.52
N ARG A 63 9.72 14.03 -2.45
CA ARG A 63 9.68 15.36 -3.10
C ARG A 63 8.41 15.57 -3.90
N ALA A 64 7.98 14.57 -4.69
CA ALA A 64 6.76 14.65 -5.48
C ALA A 64 5.53 14.80 -4.57
N HIS A 65 5.43 14.01 -3.52
CA HIS A 65 4.33 14.11 -2.57
C HIS A 65 4.36 15.41 -1.77
N GLN A 66 5.54 15.95 -1.41
CA GLN A 66 5.62 17.25 -0.77
C GLN A 66 5.03 18.35 -1.66
N ALA A 67 5.31 18.32 -2.96
CA ALA A 67 4.70 19.25 -3.92
C ALA A 67 3.18 19.05 -4.03
N LEU A 68 2.71 17.80 -4.08
CA LEU A 68 1.29 17.45 -4.12
C LEU A 68 0.56 17.90 -2.84
N PHE A 69 1.17 17.75 -1.66
CA PHE A 69 0.61 18.21 -0.39
C PHE A 69 0.48 19.74 -0.29
N GLY A 70 1.30 20.47 -1.04
CA GLY A 70 1.17 21.93 -1.18
C GLY A 70 0.10 22.36 -2.19
N GLY A 71 -0.40 21.46 -3.01
CA GLY A 71 -1.32 21.70 -4.11
C GLY A 71 -2.54 20.79 -4.10
N PHE A 72 -2.61 19.87 -5.08
CA PHE A 72 -3.79 19.01 -5.31
C PHE A 72 -4.19 18.14 -4.12
N LEU A 73 -3.24 17.72 -3.30
CA LEU A 73 -3.49 16.83 -2.16
C LEU A 73 -3.50 17.58 -0.82
N LYS A 74 -3.52 18.91 -0.86
CA LYS A 74 -3.55 19.73 0.37
C LYS A 74 -4.78 19.42 1.21
N GLY A 75 -4.56 19.11 2.47
CA GLY A 75 -5.61 18.81 3.44
C GLY A 75 -6.31 17.46 3.23
N THR A 76 -5.78 16.61 2.36
CA THR A 76 -6.33 15.27 2.15
C THR A 76 -5.81 14.27 3.18
N ARG A 77 -6.54 13.17 3.32
CA ARG A 77 -6.18 11.98 4.10
C ARG A 77 -6.01 10.79 3.16
N LEU A 78 -5.02 9.97 3.43
CA LEU A 78 -4.89 8.64 2.87
C LEU A 78 -5.55 7.65 3.86
N THR A 79 -6.63 7.02 3.42
CA THR A 79 -7.30 5.96 4.19
C THR A 79 -6.97 4.61 3.55
N LEU A 80 -6.44 3.68 4.34
CA LEU A 80 -6.08 2.34 3.91
C LEU A 80 -6.78 1.30 4.78
N ASP A 81 -7.33 0.28 4.11
CA ASP A 81 -7.85 -0.94 4.72
C ASP A 81 -7.07 -2.13 4.15
N ILE A 82 -6.29 -2.80 4.99
CA ILE A 82 -5.49 -3.95 4.59
C ILE A 82 -6.41 -5.16 4.48
N THR A 83 -6.52 -5.71 3.28
CA THR A 83 -7.36 -6.87 3.01
C THR A 83 -6.59 -8.18 3.01
N ASP A 84 -5.29 -8.15 2.75
CA ASP A 84 -4.46 -9.36 2.71
C ASP A 84 -2.98 -9.00 2.95
N ILE A 85 -2.26 -9.86 3.67
CA ILE A 85 -0.80 -9.82 3.82
C ILE A 85 -0.29 -11.23 3.57
N ARG A 86 0.54 -11.40 2.55
CA ARG A 86 1.20 -12.67 2.23
C ARG A 86 2.70 -12.54 2.22
N PHE A 87 3.36 -13.40 2.98
CA PHE A 87 4.81 -13.46 3.03
C PHE A 87 5.36 -14.35 1.92
N HIS A 88 6.44 -13.88 1.29
CA HIS A 88 7.24 -14.59 0.32
C HIS A 88 8.67 -14.68 0.86
N GLY A 89 8.99 -15.78 1.55
CA GLY A 89 10.23 -15.88 2.33
C GLY A 89 10.16 -15.14 3.66
N THR A 90 11.31 -14.76 4.20
CA THR A 90 11.42 -14.11 5.53
C THR A 90 11.37 -12.60 5.46
N ASP A 91 11.81 -12.01 4.36
CA ASP A 91 12.12 -10.59 4.26
C ASP A 91 11.27 -9.86 3.20
N THR A 92 10.25 -10.52 2.67
CA THR A 92 9.35 -9.93 1.66
C THR A 92 7.90 -10.30 1.95
N ALA A 93 7.01 -9.34 1.80
CA ALA A 93 5.57 -9.60 1.80
C ALA A 93 4.86 -8.76 0.73
N VAL A 94 3.73 -9.28 0.26
CA VAL A 94 2.79 -8.58 -0.61
C VAL A 94 1.56 -8.23 0.21
N VAL A 95 1.19 -6.96 0.17
CA VAL A 95 0.05 -6.42 0.92
C VAL A 95 -0.98 -5.86 -0.06
N VAL A 96 -2.20 -6.32 0.02
CA VAL A 96 -3.31 -5.78 -0.77
C VAL A 96 -4.17 -4.91 0.11
N THR A 97 -4.48 -3.71 -0.39
CA THR A 97 -5.30 -2.74 0.34
C THR A 97 -6.45 -2.24 -0.51
N ARG A 98 -7.53 -1.86 0.16
CA ARG A 98 -8.50 -0.89 -0.36
C ARG A 98 -8.20 0.46 0.27
N GLY A 99 -8.40 1.52 -0.48
CA GLY A 99 -8.15 2.84 0.06
C GLY A 99 -8.83 3.93 -0.73
N ASP A 100 -8.67 5.13 -0.24
CA ASP A 100 -9.01 6.35 -0.95
C ASP A 100 -8.26 7.54 -0.38
N VAL A 101 -8.26 8.62 -1.16
CA VAL A 101 -7.67 9.91 -0.81
C VAL A 101 -8.74 10.97 -0.93
N GLY A 102 -8.92 11.77 0.10
CA GLY A 102 -9.91 12.85 0.08
C GLY A 102 -9.88 13.69 1.35
N LYS A 103 -10.64 14.77 1.32
CA LYS A 103 -10.85 15.64 2.48
C LYS A 103 -11.92 15.01 3.38
N GLY A 104 -11.51 14.46 4.52
CA GLY A 104 -12.41 13.81 5.46
C GLY A 104 -12.50 12.30 5.26
N ARG A 105 -13.48 11.68 5.95
CA ARG A 105 -13.68 10.24 5.90
C ARG A 105 -14.32 9.83 4.58
N PRO A 106 -13.71 8.92 3.80
CA PRO A 106 -14.28 8.50 2.53
C PRO A 106 -15.56 7.69 2.76
N LYS A 107 -16.57 7.95 1.92
CA LYS A 107 -17.82 7.17 1.92
C LYS A 107 -17.62 5.77 1.31
N ARG A 108 -16.61 5.60 0.45
CA ARG A 108 -16.29 4.37 -0.25
C ARG A 108 -14.79 4.32 -0.54
N LEU A 109 -14.18 3.17 -0.31
CA LEU A 109 -12.79 2.91 -0.68
C LEU A 109 -12.73 2.42 -2.13
N GLY A 110 -12.54 3.35 -3.07
CA GLY A 110 -12.63 3.11 -4.51
C GLY A 110 -11.32 2.74 -5.17
N LYS A 111 -10.19 2.85 -4.47
CA LYS A 111 -8.87 2.53 -4.98
C LYS A 111 -8.36 1.22 -4.38
N LEU A 112 -7.65 0.48 -5.21
CA LEU A 112 -6.91 -0.73 -4.80
C LEU A 112 -5.43 -0.43 -4.92
N ALA A 113 -4.64 -0.96 -4.00
CA ALA A 113 -3.20 -0.91 -4.11
C ALA A 113 -2.58 -2.25 -3.71
N THR A 114 -1.54 -2.62 -4.44
CA THR A 114 -0.67 -3.73 -4.09
C THR A 114 0.68 -3.17 -3.69
N TYR A 115 1.09 -3.44 -2.47
CA TYR A 115 2.39 -3.09 -1.93
C TYR A 115 3.29 -4.32 -1.93
N THR A 116 4.52 -4.15 -2.38
CA THR A 116 5.61 -5.09 -2.04
C THR A 116 6.41 -4.44 -0.93
N VAL A 117 6.49 -5.07 0.21
CA VAL A 117 7.27 -4.60 1.36
C VAL A 117 8.43 -5.55 1.60
N VAL A 118 9.57 -4.99 1.96
CA VAL A 118 10.79 -5.73 2.23
C VAL A 118 11.39 -5.31 3.56
N ARG A 119 12.06 -6.25 4.23
CA ARG A 119 12.82 -5.97 5.44
C ARG A 119 14.27 -5.65 5.06
N ASP A 120 14.77 -4.50 5.50
CA ASP A 120 16.16 -4.11 5.29
C ASP A 120 17.12 -4.87 6.21
N ALA A 121 18.42 -4.64 6.02
CA ALA A 121 19.47 -5.28 6.82
C ALA A 121 19.39 -4.90 8.32
N GLY A 122 18.78 -3.76 8.66
CA GLY A 122 18.52 -3.33 10.02
C GLY A 122 17.27 -3.92 10.66
N GLY A 123 16.52 -4.74 9.92
CA GLY A 123 15.28 -5.36 10.39
C GLY A 123 14.02 -4.50 10.22
N ARG A 124 14.11 -3.35 9.57
CA ARG A 124 13.01 -2.44 9.33
C ARG A 124 12.27 -2.81 8.05
N TRP A 125 10.94 -2.86 8.12
CA TRP A 125 10.10 -3.04 6.94
C TRP A 125 9.93 -1.71 6.20
N LEU A 126 10.08 -1.74 4.87
CA LEU A 126 9.95 -0.60 3.96
C LEU A 126 9.15 -1.00 2.71
N ILE A 127 8.54 -0.01 2.07
CA ILE A 127 7.82 -0.21 0.81
C ILE A 127 8.83 -0.23 -0.34
N ALA A 128 8.97 -1.37 -1.02
CA ALA A 128 9.81 -1.50 -2.21
C ALA A 128 9.04 -1.17 -3.51
N ALA A 129 7.76 -1.44 -3.54
CA ALA A 129 6.91 -1.08 -4.66
C ALA A 129 5.47 -0.89 -4.21
N VAL A 130 4.78 0.02 -4.86
CA VAL A 130 3.32 0.14 -4.76
C VAL A 130 2.74 0.46 -6.12
N GLN A 131 1.65 -0.22 -6.46
CA GLN A 131 0.83 0.09 -7.62
C GLN A 131 -0.60 0.34 -7.18
N LYS A 132 -1.15 1.47 -7.62
CA LYS A 132 -2.49 1.94 -7.28
C LYS A 132 -3.39 1.87 -8.50
N THR A 133 -4.62 1.41 -8.30
CA THR A 133 -5.62 1.28 -9.36
C THR A 133 -6.96 1.82 -8.89
N GLN A 134 -7.58 2.63 -9.73
CA GLN A 134 -8.96 3.05 -9.52
C GLN A 134 -9.90 1.93 -9.97
N ARG A 135 -10.69 1.37 -9.05
CA ARG A 135 -11.66 0.33 -9.39
C ARG A 135 -12.81 0.91 -10.22
N LYS A 136 -12.99 0.39 -11.42
CA LYS A 136 -14.06 0.78 -12.33
C LYS A 136 -15.22 -0.23 -12.30
N ARG A 137 -16.05 -0.12 -11.27
CA ARG A 137 -17.11 -1.11 -10.95
C ARG A 137 -18.08 -1.38 -12.08
N LEU A 138 -18.43 -0.36 -12.89
CA LEU A 138 -19.32 -0.54 -14.01
C LEU A 138 -18.69 -1.41 -15.11
N MET A 139 -17.44 -1.15 -15.45
CA MET A 139 -16.69 -1.96 -16.43
C MET A 139 -16.54 -3.41 -15.96
N GLU A 140 -16.25 -3.59 -14.68
CA GLU A 140 -16.15 -4.90 -14.04
C GLU A 140 -17.49 -5.66 -14.14
N ALA A 141 -18.61 -5.00 -13.80
CA ALA A 141 -19.93 -5.59 -13.87
C ALA A 141 -20.33 -6.00 -15.29
N VAL A 142 -19.98 -5.18 -16.27
CA VAL A 142 -20.20 -5.51 -17.71
C VAL A 142 -19.37 -6.72 -18.09
N SER A 143 -18.10 -6.77 -17.74
CA SER A 143 -17.23 -7.92 -18.00
C SER A 143 -17.80 -9.20 -17.40
N PHE A 144 -18.24 -9.18 -16.15
CA PHE A 144 -18.78 -10.35 -15.45
C PHE A 144 -20.14 -10.80 -16.00
N ARG A 145 -20.90 -9.87 -16.61
CA ARG A 145 -22.15 -10.19 -17.27
C ARG A 145 -21.94 -10.95 -18.57
N PHE A 146 -20.97 -10.49 -19.39
CA PHE A 146 -20.71 -11.10 -20.70
C PHE A 146 -19.77 -12.30 -20.63
N GLN A 147 -18.88 -12.33 -19.63
CA GLN A 147 -17.93 -13.42 -19.39
C GLN A 147 -17.90 -13.80 -17.91
N PRO A 148 -18.90 -14.54 -17.42
CA PRO A 148 -19.02 -14.88 -16.00
C PRO A 148 -17.80 -15.58 -15.40
N ALA A 149 -17.03 -16.32 -16.21
CA ALA A 149 -15.81 -16.99 -15.81
C ALA A 149 -14.66 -16.03 -15.40
N THR A 150 -14.77 -14.74 -15.74
CA THR A 150 -13.80 -13.73 -15.32
C THR A 150 -14.04 -13.21 -13.90
N ARG A 151 -15.17 -13.58 -13.29
CA ARG A 151 -15.46 -13.19 -11.90
C ARG A 151 -14.54 -13.94 -10.96
N PRO A 152 -13.80 -13.22 -10.07
CA PRO A 152 -12.99 -13.88 -9.06
C PRO A 152 -13.83 -14.79 -8.17
N ALA A 153 -13.24 -15.91 -7.75
CA ALA A 153 -13.86 -16.75 -6.73
C ALA A 153 -14.08 -15.95 -5.44
N ALA A 154 -15.18 -16.22 -4.75
CA ALA A 154 -15.40 -15.68 -3.42
C ALA A 154 -14.30 -16.24 -2.48
N ARG A 155 -13.65 -15.35 -1.73
CA ARG A 155 -12.63 -15.70 -0.73
C ARG A 155 -13.11 -15.23 0.64
#